data_60867f376539f81136ae023a4254c6c9
#
_entry.id   60867f376539f81136ae023a4254c6c9
#
_cell.length_a   1.000
_cell.length_b   1.000
_cell.length_c   1.000
_cell.angle_alpha   90.00
_cell.angle_beta   90.00
_cell.angle_gamma   90.00
#
_symmetry.space_group_name_H-M   'P 1'
#
loop_
_entity.id
_entity.type
_entity.pdbx_description
1 polymer ?
#
loop_
_entity_poly.entity_id
_entity_poly.type
_entity_poly.pdbx_seq_one_letter_code
_entity_poly.pdbx_strand_id
1 'polypeptide(L)'
;QKQYEEFAKYYDFLSIPCRVYTPTDKAKIESGVKYVKNNFFKGRDFKTFEEYETKLSSWLEDVCNSRIHGTTKKIPREVFENEEKTKLNPLPFKEYDFSTWVTRKVNSNCHVSFDCNFYSVPYSFINKEVTLQVSDKVIRIYGNNELLGTH
;
A
#
# COMPACT_ATOMS: atom_id res chain seq x y z
N GLN A 1 -9.83 9.65 -2.09
CA GLN A 1 -10.69 9.08 -3.15
C GLN A 1 -9.94 9.00 -4.48
N LYS A 2 -9.43 10.11 -5.00
CA LYS A 2 -8.75 10.17 -6.32
C LYS A 2 -7.57 9.19 -6.44
N GLN A 3 -6.69 9.15 -5.45
CA GLN A 3 -5.53 8.23 -5.44
C GLN A 3 -5.95 6.76 -5.47
N TYR A 4 -7.03 6.40 -4.78
CA TYR A 4 -7.57 5.04 -4.82
C TYR A 4 -8.18 4.67 -6.19
N GLU A 5 -8.81 5.63 -6.85
CA GLU A 5 -9.34 5.44 -8.21
C GLU A 5 -8.20 5.25 -9.23
N GLU A 6 -7.12 6.02 -9.09
CA GLU A 6 -5.91 5.86 -9.90
C GLU A 6 -5.25 4.50 -9.66
N PHE A 7 -5.17 4.06 -8.41
CA PHE A 7 -4.68 2.72 -8.03
C PHE A 7 -5.55 1.61 -8.64
N ALA A 8 -6.88 1.73 -8.54
CA ALA A 8 -7.80 0.77 -9.12
C ALA A 8 -7.67 0.66 -10.65
N LYS A 9 -7.51 1.82 -11.31
CA LYS A 9 -7.27 1.88 -12.75
C LYS A 9 -5.92 1.27 -13.14
N TYR A 10 -4.89 1.48 -12.33
CA TYR A 10 -3.54 0.94 -12.59
C TYR A 10 -3.52 -0.58 -12.58
N TYR A 11 -4.23 -1.21 -11.62
CA TYR A 11 -4.34 -2.66 -11.51
C TYR A 11 -5.55 -3.26 -12.23
N ASP A 12 -6.29 -2.44 -12.96
CA ASP A 12 -7.45 -2.83 -13.76
C ASP A 12 -8.52 -3.60 -12.95
N PHE A 13 -8.93 -3.04 -11.82
CA PHE A 13 -10.03 -3.59 -11.05
C PHE A 13 -11.12 -2.53 -10.76
N LEU A 14 -12.37 -3.01 -10.63
CA LEU A 14 -13.50 -2.15 -10.31
C LEU A 14 -13.68 -2.05 -8.79
N SER A 15 -13.70 -0.81 -8.32
CA SER A 15 -14.05 -0.49 -6.93
C SER A 15 -15.56 -0.34 -6.81
N ILE A 16 -16.19 -1.29 -6.13
CA ILE A 16 -17.65 -1.24 -5.88
C ILE A 16 -17.87 -0.84 -4.42
N PRO A 17 -18.38 0.39 -4.17
CA PRO A 17 -18.65 0.82 -2.80
C PRO A 17 -19.81 0.02 -2.19
N CYS A 18 -19.69 -0.27 -0.90
CA CYS A 18 -20.79 -0.85 -0.14
C CYS A 18 -21.97 0.13 -0.07
N ARG A 19 -23.17 -0.40 0.00
CA ARG A 19 -24.38 0.41 0.17
C ARG A 19 -24.36 1.12 1.52
N VAL A 20 -24.87 2.35 1.52
CA VAL A 20 -24.98 3.16 2.73
C VAL A 20 -25.92 2.47 3.73
N TYR A 21 -25.54 2.46 5.01
CA TYR A 21 -26.29 1.84 6.10
C TYR A 21 -26.61 0.33 5.95
N THR A 22 -25.79 -0.40 5.15
CA THR A 22 -25.96 -1.85 4.97
C THR A 22 -24.73 -2.60 5.53
N PRO A 23 -24.68 -2.89 6.86
CA PRO A 23 -23.53 -3.56 7.50
C PRO A 23 -23.27 -4.96 6.93
N THR A 24 -24.30 -5.62 6.45
CA THR A 24 -24.21 -6.97 5.87
C THR A 24 -23.30 -7.08 4.66
N ASP A 25 -23.11 -5.98 3.92
CA ASP A 25 -22.20 -5.95 2.76
C ASP A 25 -20.73 -6.16 3.18
N LYS A 26 -20.39 -5.92 4.44
CA LYS A 26 -19.04 -6.09 5.03
C LYS A 26 -18.88 -7.39 5.83
N ALA A 27 -19.92 -8.20 5.97
CA ALA A 27 -19.93 -9.38 6.84
C ALA A 27 -18.80 -10.38 6.55
N LYS A 28 -18.41 -10.56 5.28
CA LYS A 28 -17.31 -11.47 4.91
C LYS A 28 -15.94 -10.94 5.40
N ILE A 29 -15.69 -9.66 5.26
CA ILE A 29 -14.45 -9.02 5.72
C ILE A 29 -14.37 -9.07 7.25
N GLU A 30 -15.47 -8.72 7.93
CA GLU A 30 -15.55 -8.77 9.39
C GLU A 30 -15.32 -10.19 9.93
N SER A 31 -15.89 -11.20 9.27
CA SER A 31 -15.67 -12.61 9.60
C SER A 31 -14.21 -13.02 9.39
N GLY A 32 -13.55 -12.53 8.32
CA GLY A 32 -12.14 -12.75 8.08
C GLY A 32 -11.27 -12.13 9.16
N VAL A 33 -11.51 -10.86 9.51
CA VAL A 33 -10.79 -10.18 10.61
C VAL A 33 -10.99 -10.91 11.94
N LYS A 34 -12.22 -11.33 12.26
CA LYS A 34 -12.51 -12.12 13.47
C LYS A 34 -11.78 -13.45 13.48
N TYR A 35 -11.69 -14.12 12.32
CA TYR A 35 -10.94 -15.36 12.17
C TYR A 35 -9.45 -15.16 12.47
N VAL A 36 -8.81 -14.17 11.89
CA VAL A 36 -7.40 -13.85 12.16
C VAL A 36 -7.18 -13.51 13.63
N LYS A 37 -8.00 -12.65 14.21
CA LYS A 37 -7.92 -12.27 15.63
C LYS A 37 -8.00 -13.49 16.55
N ASN A 38 -8.91 -14.39 16.31
CA ASN A 38 -9.17 -15.54 17.18
C ASN A 38 -8.19 -16.70 16.98
N ASN A 39 -7.62 -16.87 15.78
CA ASN A 39 -6.80 -18.02 15.44
C ASN A 39 -5.31 -17.71 15.32
N PHE A 40 -4.96 -16.46 15.01
CA PHE A 40 -3.57 -16.05 14.94
C PHE A 40 -3.14 -15.23 16.15
N PHE A 41 -3.85 -14.17 16.52
CA PHE A 41 -3.44 -13.30 17.63
C PHE A 41 -3.68 -13.89 19.01
N LYS A 42 -4.79 -14.57 19.21
CA LYS A 42 -5.17 -15.08 20.53
C LYS A 42 -4.13 -16.06 21.07
N GLY A 43 -3.54 -15.71 22.23
CA GLY A 43 -2.55 -16.54 22.92
C GLY A 43 -1.14 -16.49 22.32
N ARG A 44 -0.84 -15.50 21.48
CA ARG A 44 0.50 -15.24 20.97
C ARG A 44 0.98 -13.86 21.39
N ASP A 45 2.23 -13.80 21.81
CA ASP A 45 2.97 -12.57 22.08
C ASP A 45 4.07 -12.41 21.03
N PHE A 46 4.31 -11.18 20.60
CA PHE A 46 5.33 -10.83 19.59
C PHE A 46 6.28 -9.82 20.21
N LYS A 47 7.57 -10.07 20.13
CA LYS A 47 8.61 -9.19 20.68
C LYS A 47 8.95 -8.05 19.73
N THR A 48 8.90 -8.30 18.43
CA THR A 48 9.20 -7.31 17.39
C THR A 48 8.15 -7.35 16.27
N PHE A 49 8.05 -6.27 15.49
CA PHE A 49 7.18 -6.20 14.35
C PHE A 49 7.59 -7.21 13.24
N GLU A 50 8.89 -7.40 13.04
CA GLU A 50 9.44 -8.37 12.07
C GLU A 50 9.06 -9.81 12.43
N GLU A 51 9.12 -10.15 13.72
CA GLU A 51 8.66 -11.45 14.22
C GLU A 51 7.18 -11.67 13.94
N TYR A 52 6.37 -10.63 14.18
CA TYR A 52 4.95 -10.65 13.87
C TYR A 52 4.69 -10.89 12.37
N GLU A 53 5.32 -10.13 11.47
CA GLU A 53 5.14 -10.26 10.03
C GLU A 53 5.54 -11.66 9.53
N THR A 54 6.69 -12.16 9.99
CA THR A 54 7.18 -13.49 9.61
C THR A 54 6.20 -14.59 10.05
N LYS A 55 5.76 -14.55 11.32
CA LYS A 55 4.82 -15.53 11.85
C LYS A 55 3.43 -15.44 11.20
N LEU A 56 2.97 -14.23 10.88
CA LEU A 56 1.70 -14.04 10.17
C LEU A 56 1.77 -14.64 8.77
N SER A 57 2.83 -14.37 8.03
CA SER A 57 3.03 -14.90 6.68
C SER A 57 3.07 -16.43 6.68
N SER A 58 3.87 -17.04 7.56
CA SER A 58 3.91 -18.50 7.69
C SER A 58 2.53 -19.09 8.06
N TRP A 59 1.84 -18.47 9.02
CA TRP A 59 0.52 -18.93 9.42
C TRP A 59 -0.52 -18.81 8.30
N LEU A 60 -0.47 -17.75 7.50
CA LEU A 60 -1.34 -17.59 6.33
C LEU A 60 -1.12 -18.72 5.32
N GLU A 61 0.14 -19.04 5.02
CA GLU A 61 0.50 -20.08 4.05
C GLU A 61 0.21 -21.49 4.56
N ASP A 62 0.67 -21.80 5.76
CA ASP A 62 0.68 -23.19 6.29
C ASP A 62 -0.65 -23.59 6.92
N VAL A 63 -1.41 -22.62 7.45
CA VAL A 63 -2.66 -22.89 8.17
C VAL A 63 -3.86 -22.34 7.41
N CYS A 64 -3.88 -21.03 7.14
CA CYS A 64 -5.07 -20.37 6.60
C CYS A 64 -5.40 -20.83 5.18
N ASN A 65 -4.39 -20.86 4.30
CA ASN A 65 -4.54 -21.21 2.89
C ASN A 65 -4.52 -22.72 2.62
N SER A 66 -3.98 -23.52 3.55
CA SER A 66 -3.81 -24.98 3.37
C SER A 66 -4.91 -25.83 4.04
N ARG A 67 -5.72 -25.25 4.92
CA ARG A 67 -6.80 -25.96 5.58
C ARG A 67 -8.04 -26.17 4.69
N ILE A 68 -8.82 -27.17 4.96
CA ILE A 68 -10.17 -27.31 4.37
C ILE A 68 -11.07 -26.21 4.94
N HIS A 69 -11.60 -25.34 4.08
CA HIS A 69 -12.49 -24.26 4.50
C HIS A 69 -13.86 -24.82 4.94
N GLY A 70 -14.32 -24.39 6.12
CA GLY A 70 -15.51 -24.96 6.77
C GLY A 70 -16.80 -24.88 5.95
N THR A 71 -16.98 -23.81 5.17
CA THR A 71 -18.19 -23.60 4.35
C THR A 71 -18.06 -24.19 2.96
N THR A 72 -16.95 -23.92 2.27
CA THR A 72 -16.76 -24.34 0.86
C THR A 72 -16.29 -25.79 0.74
N LYS A 73 -15.76 -26.39 1.82
CA LYS A 73 -15.17 -27.73 1.87
C LYS A 73 -13.98 -27.92 0.88
N LYS A 74 -13.41 -26.81 0.43
CA LYS A 74 -12.26 -26.77 -0.46
C LYS A 74 -11.06 -26.16 0.25
N ILE A 75 -9.85 -26.43 -0.24
CA ILE A 75 -8.59 -25.80 0.22
C ILE A 75 -8.40 -24.51 -0.55
N PRO A 76 -8.30 -23.33 0.15
CA PRO A 76 -8.23 -22.02 -0.52
C PRO A 76 -7.09 -21.92 -1.54
N ARG A 77 -5.90 -22.43 -1.22
CA ARG A 77 -4.75 -22.44 -2.13
C ARG A 77 -5.06 -23.20 -3.44
N GLU A 78 -5.66 -24.37 -3.35
CA GLU A 78 -6.00 -25.18 -4.53
C GLU A 78 -7.04 -24.49 -5.41
N VAL A 79 -8.05 -23.86 -4.81
CA VAL A 79 -9.05 -23.08 -5.55
C VAL A 79 -8.40 -21.91 -6.27
N PHE A 80 -7.54 -21.17 -5.57
CA PHE A 80 -6.82 -20.04 -6.17
C PHE A 80 -5.99 -20.48 -7.37
N GLU A 81 -5.11 -21.47 -7.21
CA GLU A 81 -4.20 -21.91 -8.27
C GLU A 81 -4.93 -22.54 -9.48
N ASN A 82 -5.98 -23.31 -9.24
CA ASN A 82 -6.66 -24.05 -10.28
C ASN A 82 -7.83 -23.31 -10.95
N GLU A 83 -8.53 -22.45 -10.21
CA GLU A 83 -9.78 -21.85 -10.68
C GLU A 83 -9.69 -20.33 -10.84
N GLU A 84 -8.99 -19.62 -9.92
CA GLU A 84 -9.03 -18.15 -9.85
C GLU A 84 -7.85 -17.48 -10.57
N LYS A 85 -6.66 -17.98 -10.38
CA LYS A 85 -5.42 -17.41 -10.92
C LYS A 85 -5.45 -17.22 -12.43
N THR A 86 -6.03 -18.17 -13.15
CA THR A 86 -6.15 -18.12 -14.62
C THR A 86 -7.13 -17.06 -15.13
N LYS A 87 -8.00 -16.56 -14.24
CA LYS A 87 -9.00 -15.51 -14.55
C LYS A 87 -8.54 -14.11 -14.17
N LEU A 88 -7.43 -14.01 -13.44
CA LEU A 88 -6.86 -12.73 -13.05
C LEU A 88 -6.01 -12.15 -14.18
N ASN A 89 -6.05 -10.84 -14.32
CA ASN A 89 -5.12 -10.13 -15.20
C ASN A 89 -3.68 -10.25 -14.69
N PRO A 90 -2.67 -10.28 -15.56
CA PRO A 90 -1.28 -10.25 -15.14
C PRO A 90 -0.99 -8.95 -14.38
N LEU A 91 -0.19 -9.05 -13.32
CA LEU A 91 0.23 -7.86 -12.58
C LEU A 91 1.12 -6.97 -13.47
N PRO A 92 1.00 -5.63 -13.33
CA PRO A 92 1.92 -4.71 -13.99
C PRO A 92 3.37 -4.99 -13.61
N PHE A 93 4.29 -4.71 -14.54
CA PHE A 93 5.73 -4.94 -14.32
C PHE A 93 6.30 -4.12 -13.14
N LYS A 94 5.76 -2.94 -12.89
CA LYS A 94 6.12 -2.08 -11.75
C LYS A 94 4.97 -2.03 -10.77
N GLU A 95 5.29 -1.85 -9.51
CA GLU A 95 4.29 -1.55 -8.49
C GLU A 95 3.74 -0.13 -8.65
N TYR A 96 2.53 0.09 -8.18
CA TYR A 96 1.92 1.42 -8.19
C TYR A 96 2.71 2.37 -7.29
N ASP A 97 3.08 3.52 -7.84
CA ASP A 97 3.80 4.57 -7.11
C ASP A 97 2.81 5.47 -6.36
N PHE A 98 2.78 5.35 -5.04
CA PHE A 98 1.97 6.18 -4.16
C PHE A 98 2.55 7.58 -3.91
N SER A 99 3.65 7.94 -4.56
CA SER A 99 4.27 9.25 -4.38
C SER A 99 3.32 10.39 -4.70
N THR A 100 3.37 11.41 -3.87
CA THR A 100 2.67 12.68 -4.09
C THR A 100 3.63 13.67 -4.74
N TRP A 101 3.17 14.35 -5.79
CA TRP A 101 3.95 15.38 -6.47
C TRP A 101 3.49 16.78 -6.05
N VAL A 102 4.40 17.60 -5.53
CA VAL A 102 4.09 18.92 -5.00
C VAL A 102 5.12 19.93 -5.49
N THR A 103 4.66 21.03 -6.10
CA THR A 103 5.52 22.14 -6.49
C THR A 103 5.76 23.08 -5.31
N ARG A 104 7.01 23.50 -5.10
CA ARG A 104 7.44 24.44 -4.06
C ARG A 104 8.46 25.43 -4.61
N LYS A 105 8.44 26.63 -4.05
CA LYS A 105 9.46 27.66 -4.33
C LYS A 105 10.62 27.49 -3.37
N VAL A 106 11.84 27.57 -3.91
CA VAL A 106 13.08 27.51 -3.10
C VAL A 106 13.28 28.85 -2.40
N ASN A 107 13.50 28.83 -1.09
CA ASN A 107 13.76 30.00 -0.28
C ASN A 107 15.17 30.57 -0.51
N SER A 108 15.42 31.81 -0.02
CA SER A 108 16.75 32.47 -0.10
C SER A 108 17.87 31.70 0.63
N ASN A 109 17.51 30.83 1.58
CA ASN A 109 18.44 29.98 2.34
C ASN A 109 18.71 28.61 1.66
N CYS A 110 18.40 28.47 0.38
CA CYS A 110 18.59 27.23 -0.40
C CYS A 110 17.76 26.05 0.12
N HIS A 111 16.59 26.28 0.67
CA HIS A 111 15.71 25.21 1.15
C HIS A 111 14.30 25.32 0.57
N VAL A 112 13.64 24.17 0.50
CA VAL A 112 12.19 24.07 0.31
C VAL A 112 11.56 23.52 1.58
N SER A 113 10.36 23.98 1.91
CA SER A 113 9.61 23.50 3.05
C SER A 113 8.54 22.50 2.61
N PHE A 114 8.45 21.37 3.32
CA PHE A 114 7.39 20.40 3.17
C PHE A 114 7.13 19.73 4.53
N ASP A 115 5.88 19.65 4.92
CA ASP A 115 5.42 19.01 6.16
C ASP A 115 6.24 19.45 7.40
N CYS A 116 6.35 20.79 7.58
CA CYS A 116 7.11 21.44 8.66
C CYS A 116 8.63 21.15 8.70
N ASN A 117 9.18 20.50 7.66
CA ASN A 117 10.61 20.23 7.50
C ASN A 117 11.21 21.08 6.38
N PHE A 118 12.54 21.18 6.39
CA PHE A 118 13.31 21.91 5.38
C PHE A 118 14.29 20.97 4.69
N TYR A 119 14.29 21.02 3.36
CA TYR A 119 15.13 20.18 2.52
C TYR A 119 16.03 21.04 1.66
N SER A 120 17.33 20.75 1.65
CA SER A 120 18.33 21.52 0.91
C SER A 120 18.19 21.33 -0.60
N VAL A 121 18.43 22.43 -1.32
CA VAL A 121 18.40 22.47 -2.79
C VAL A 121 19.61 23.28 -3.25
N PRO A 122 20.22 22.98 -4.42
CA PRO A 122 21.33 23.75 -4.95
C PRO A 122 21.00 25.25 -5.07
N TYR A 123 21.99 26.12 -4.77
CA TYR A 123 21.80 27.57 -4.73
C TYR A 123 21.34 28.18 -6.06
N SER A 124 21.63 27.51 -7.19
CA SER A 124 21.19 27.92 -8.54
C SER A 124 19.66 27.93 -8.71
N PHE A 125 18.92 27.30 -7.77
CA PHE A 125 17.47 27.24 -7.77
C PHE A 125 16.82 28.22 -6.78
N ILE A 126 17.56 29.09 -6.11
CA ILE A 126 16.99 30.14 -5.24
C ILE A 126 15.92 30.92 -5.99
N ASN A 127 14.77 31.13 -5.34
CA ASN A 127 13.58 31.80 -5.88
C ASN A 127 12.90 31.12 -7.08
N LYS A 128 13.40 29.95 -7.54
CA LYS A 128 12.77 29.14 -8.60
C LYS A 128 11.83 28.10 -8.00
N GLU A 129 10.94 27.58 -8.82
CA GLU A 129 10.07 26.47 -8.48
C GLU A 129 10.79 25.14 -8.74
N VAL A 130 10.59 24.22 -7.83
CA VAL A 130 11.02 22.82 -7.92
C VAL A 130 9.86 21.90 -7.59
N THR A 131 9.92 20.69 -8.10
CA THR A 131 8.88 19.67 -7.86
C THR A 131 9.42 18.61 -6.91
N LEU A 132 8.70 18.37 -5.84
CA LEU A 132 8.99 17.33 -4.87
C LEU A 132 8.17 16.09 -5.20
N GLN A 133 8.83 14.96 -5.35
CA GLN A 133 8.22 13.64 -5.30
C GLN A 133 8.34 13.11 -3.88
N VAL A 134 7.21 13.01 -3.21
CA VAL A 134 7.15 12.61 -1.79
C VAL A 134 6.59 11.20 -1.70
N SER A 135 7.40 10.28 -1.21
CA SER A 135 7.01 8.92 -0.84
C SER A 135 7.11 8.73 0.67
N ASP A 136 6.69 7.59 1.20
CA ASP A 136 6.69 7.31 2.65
C ASP A 136 8.08 7.39 3.30
N LYS A 137 9.13 7.15 2.53
CA LYS A 137 10.51 7.04 3.07
C LYS A 137 11.48 8.04 2.47
N VAL A 138 11.14 8.67 1.36
CA VAL A 138 12.10 9.44 0.57
C VAL A 138 11.41 10.63 -0.09
N ILE A 139 12.06 11.80 -0.04
CA ILE A 139 11.69 12.96 -0.82
C ILE A 139 12.75 13.18 -1.89
N ARG A 140 12.34 13.18 -3.16
CA ARG A 140 13.19 13.56 -4.29
C ARG A 140 12.78 14.91 -4.81
N ILE A 141 13.75 15.76 -5.05
CA ILE A 141 13.54 17.15 -5.51
C ILE A 141 14.01 17.25 -6.95
N TYR A 142 13.14 17.71 -7.83
CA TYR A 142 13.40 17.89 -9.25
C TYR A 142 13.31 19.36 -9.64
N GLY A 143 14.27 19.83 -10.44
CA GLY A 143 14.22 21.13 -11.09
C GLY A 143 14.63 21.01 -12.54
N ASN A 144 13.90 21.64 -13.47
CA ASN A 144 14.10 21.52 -14.92
C ASN A 144 14.16 20.07 -15.42
N ASN A 145 13.33 19.16 -14.82
CA ASN A 145 13.30 17.73 -15.08
C ASN A 145 14.56 16.93 -14.67
N GLU A 146 15.46 17.53 -13.91
CA GLU A 146 16.64 16.86 -13.37
C GLU A 146 16.49 16.64 -11.86
N LEU A 147 17.00 15.51 -11.36
CA LEU A 147 17.04 15.22 -9.93
C LEU A 147 18.10 16.08 -9.26
N LEU A 148 17.68 16.97 -8.36
CA LEU A 148 18.56 17.91 -7.65
C LEU A 148 19.05 17.36 -6.30
N GLY A 149 18.26 16.51 -5.65
CA GLY A 149 18.59 15.95 -4.35
C GLY A 149 17.60 14.88 -3.92
N THR A 150 18.03 14.06 -2.96
CA THR A 150 17.23 13.01 -2.32
C THR A 150 17.44 13.11 -0.82
N HIS A 151 16.35 13.08 -0.07
CA HIS A 151 16.32 13.22 1.39
C HIS A 151 15.48 12.12 2.03
#